data_d9c4a76c831631ad53b776e4c669868d
#
_entry.id   d9c4a76c831631ad53b776e4c669868d
#
_cell.length_a   1.000
_cell.length_b   1.000
_cell.length_c   1.000
_cell.angle_alpha   90.00
_cell.angle_beta   90.00
_cell.angle_gamma   90.00
#
_symmetry.space_group_name_H-M   'P 1'
#
loop_
_entity.id
_entity.type
_entity.pdbx_description
1 polymer ?
#
loop_
_entity_poly.entity_id
_entity_poly.type
_entity_poly.pdbx_seq_one_letter_code
_entity_poly.pdbx_strand_id
1 'polypeptide(L)'
;LRAKEILFNETVEYPEKYYRGDYIDELAHKAYDKFGKEIFESSRNSELAEFAKDEVLKIIKKDLADAGIFIDNWASEKSYYDQLEQTLEQLEKSGEIYKKDGTTYIASTKLGDDSDRVVVRSDGRPTYLAGDIIYHNVKFANDFDTYINIWGADHHGYIARLKAAINFLGYDENKLEVILMQMVSLLKDGKPFKMSKRAGTSVLMSDILAEIGSDALRFIFISKAGNSSLEFDIDELKKQDSSNPIFYINYAHARVNQIFAKAGKSPEDVANVSLANLSDDGKNLLFEALTMPEVLEDALNQRSLHKIPDYLKSLSASFHKFYNENRVVGSQNEDELLKLFSVVALSIKVALNLMGIKAKDIMEN
;
A
#
# COMPACT_ATOMS: atom_id res chain seq x y z
N LEU A 1 7.79 -12.11 -29.20
CA LEU A 1 8.52 -13.40 -29.22
C LEU A 1 7.62 -14.53 -28.73
N ARG A 2 7.08 -14.45 -27.50
CA ARG A 2 6.26 -15.53 -26.92
C ARG A 2 5.06 -15.92 -27.81
N ALA A 3 4.36 -14.94 -28.36
CA ALA A 3 3.25 -15.21 -29.30
C ALA A 3 3.69 -16.00 -30.53
N LYS A 4 4.87 -15.71 -31.08
CA LYS A 4 5.42 -16.44 -32.24
C LYS A 4 5.65 -17.92 -31.91
N GLU A 5 6.15 -18.18 -30.71
CA GLU A 5 6.37 -19.54 -30.21
C GLU A 5 5.03 -20.29 -30.02
N ILE A 6 4.11 -19.73 -29.20
CA ILE A 6 2.90 -20.47 -28.76
C ILE A 6 1.78 -20.50 -29.79
N LEU A 7 1.63 -19.44 -30.61
CA LEU A 7 0.54 -19.33 -31.59
C LEU A 7 0.94 -19.81 -33.00
N PHE A 8 2.22 -19.68 -33.33
CA PHE A 8 2.67 -19.97 -34.71
C PHE A 8 3.73 -21.06 -34.78
N ASN A 9 4.11 -21.65 -33.62
CA ASN A 9 5.10 -22.70 -33.53
C ASN A 9 6.45 -22.31 -34.18
N GLU A 10 6.80 -21.02 -34.07
CA GLU A 10 8.07 -20.49 -34.58
C GLU A 10 9.16 -20.68 -33.54
N THR A 11 10.37 -21.05 -33.96
CA THR A 11 11.54 -21.06 -33.08
C THR A 11 12.01 -19.64 -32.85
N VAL A 12 12.06 -19.20 -31.56
CA VAL A 12 12.46 -17.86 -31.18
C VAL A 12 13.65 -17.87 -30.24
N GLU A 13 14.56 -16.93 -30.45
CA GLU A 13 15.65 -16.67 -29.51
C GLU A 13 15.19 -15.57 -28.54
N TYR A 14 15.25 -15.88 -27.24
CA TYR A 14 14.91 -14.94 -26.20
C TYR A 14 16.13 -14.17 -25.74
N PRO A 15 16.03 -12.87 -25.48
CA PRO A 15 17.09 -12.11 -24.82
C PRO A 15 17.41 -12.74 -23.45
N GLU A 16 18.66 -12.58 -22.98
CA GLU A 16 19.10 -13.09 -21.68
C GLU A 16 18.19 -12.62 -20.52
N LYS A 17 17.64 -11.40 -20.65
CA LYS A 17 16.74 -10.80 -19.68
C LYS A 17 15.34 -10.59 -20.30
N TYR A 18 14.44 -11.54 -20.14
CA TYR A 18 13.05 -11.35 -20.50
C TYR A 18 12.12 -11.89 -19.41
N TYR A 19 10.92 -11.38 -19.39
CA TYR A 19 9.90 -11.80 -18.42
C TYR A 19 9.20 -13.06 -18.91
N ARG A 20 8.99 -13.98 -17.99
CA ARG A 20 8.19 -15.19 -18.17
C ARG A 20 7.02 -15.13 -17.21
N GLY A 21 5.86 -15.58 -17.65
CA GLY A 21 4.67 -15.69 -16.82
C GLY A 21 3.46 -16.01 -17.70
N ASP A 22 2.50 -16.70 -17.15
CA ASP A 22 1.29 -17.17 -17.85
C ASP A 22 0.47 -16.00 -18.41
N TYR A 23 0.50 -14.82 -17.73
CA TYR A 23 -0.16 -13.62 -18.22
C TYR A 23 0.34 -13.15 -19.60
N ILE A 24 1.61 -13.47 -19.96
CA ILE A 24 2.15 -13.11 -21.29
C ILE A 24 1.50 -13.97 -22.37
N ASP A 25 1.22 -15.24 -22.06
CA ASP A 25 0.53 -16.15 -22.96
C ASP A 25 -0.92 -15.68 -23.20
N GLU A 26 -1.61 -15.28 -22.14
CA GLU A 26 -2.96 -14.69 -22.24
C GLU A 26 -2.96 -13.39 -23.06
N LEU A 27 -1.99 -12.50 -22.85
CA LEU A 27 -1.84 -11.27 -23.63
C LEU A 27 -1.59 -11.56 -25.11
N ALA A 28 -0.80 -12.59 -25.42
CA ALA A 28 -0.53 -13.01 -26.81
C ALA A 28 -1.82 -13.48 -27.49
N HIS A 29 -2.63 -14.30 -26.82
CA HIS A 29 -3.94 -14.73 -27.35
C HIS A 29 -4.89 -13.56 -27.54
N LYS A 30 -5.04 -12.68 -26.54
CA LYS A 30 -5.90 -11.49 -26.64
C LYS A 30 -5.48 -10.56 -27.79
N ALA A 31 -4.17 -10.37 -27.99
CA ALA A 31 -3.66 -9.57 -29.09
C ALA A 31 -3.97 -10.21 -30.45
N TYR A 32 -3.82 -11.53 -30.55
CA TYR A 32 -4.14 -12.28 -31.74
C TYR A 32 -5.63 -12.22 -32.09
N ASP A 33 -6.49 -12.44 -31.09
CA ASP A 33 -7.95 -12.42 -31.27
C ASP A 33 -8.43 -11.02 -31.72
N LYS A 34 -7.81 -9.96 -31.22
CA LYS A 34 -8.20 -8.59 -31.54
C LYS A 34 -7.65 -8.07 -32.87
N PHE A 35 -6.42 -8.40 -33.22
CA PHE A 35 -5.66 -7.78 -34.31
C PHE A 35 -5.17 -8.75 -35.38
N GLY A 36 -5.29 -10.07 -35.14
CA GLY A 36 -4.77 -11.10 -36.04
C GLY A 36 -3.24 -11.24 -35.96
N LYS A 37 -2.67 -12.06 -36.86
CA LYS A 37 -1.22 -12.39 -36.88
C LYS A 37 -0.33 -11.17 -37.12
N GLU A 38 -0.82 -10.19 -37.88
CA GLU A 38 -0.03 -9.05 -38.36
C GLU A 38 0.45 -8.15 -37.22
N ILE A 39 -0.20 -8.15 -36.03
CA ILE A 39 0.22 -7.37 -34.86
C ILE A 39 1.60 -7.74 -34.34
N PHE A 40 2.06 -8.98 -34.63
CA PHE A 40 3.35 -9.48 -34.19
C PHE A 40 4.50 -9.19 -35.19
N GLU A 41 4.24 -8.44 -36.23
CA GLU A 41 5.27 -7.92 -37.12
C GLU A 41 6.05 -6.77 -36.46
N SER A 42 7.36 -6.68 -36.77
CA SER A 42 8.22 -5.66 -36.16
C SER A 42 7.78 -4.23 -36.42
N SER A 43 7.10 -3.97 -37.55
CA SER A 43 6.52 -2.68 -37.90
C SER A 43 5.42 -2.21 -36.95
N ARG A 44 4.74 -3.15 -36.24
CA ARG A 44 3.63 -2.89 -35.33
C ARG A 44 4.00 -3.04 -33.84
N ASN A 45 5.29 -3.13 -33.52
CA ASN A 45 5.73 -3.29 -32.14
C ASN A 45 5.22 -2.21 -31.18
N SER A 46 5.09 -0.96 -31.64
CA SER A 46 4.57 0.13 -30.81
C SER A 46 3.09 -0.07 -30.47
N GLU A 47 2.29 -0.51 -31.43
CA GLU A 47 0.85 -0.78 -31.22
C GLU A 47 0.64 -1.98 -30.28
N LEU A 48 1.42 -3.05 -30.48
CA LEU A 48 1.41 -4.22 -29.60
C LEU A 48 1.82 -3.84 -28.18
N ALA A 49 2.84 -2.99 -28.01
CA ALA A 49 3.30 -2.54 -26.71
C ALA A 49 2.23 -1.70 -25.96
N GLU A 50 1.56 -0.78 -26.66
CA GLU A 50 0.46 0.00 -26.08
C GLU A 50 -0.71 -0.90 -25.67
N PHE A 51 -1.10 -1.84 -26.53
CA PHE A 51 -2.14 -2.81 -26.20
C PHE A 51 -1.77 -3.64 -24.97
N ALA A 52 -0.56 -4.20 -24.93
CA ALA A 52 -0.08 -5.03 -23.83
C ALA A 52 -0.03 -4.22 -22.51
N LYS A 53 0.46 -2.98 -22.57
CA LYS A 53 0.45 -2.06 -21.41
C LYS A 53 -0.96 -1.84 -20.88
N ASP A 54 -1.92 -1.56 -21.76
CA ASP A 54 -3.30 -1.30 -21.34
C ASP A 54 -3.97 -2.53 -20.71
N GLU A 55 -3.72 -3.72 -21.26
CA GLU A 55 -4.22 -4.97 -20.67
C GLU A 55 -3.57 -5.26 -19.30
N VAL A 56 -2.26 -5.06 -19.16
CA VAL A 56 -1.57 -5.23 -17.87
C VAL A 56 -2.08 -4.22 -16.84
N LEU A 57 -2.33 -2.96 -17.25
CA LEU A 57 -2.91 -1.96 -16.35
C LEU A 57 -4.30 -2.36 -15.86
N LYS A 58 -5.13 -3.03 -16.68
CA LYS A 58 -6.43 -3.57 -16.22
C LYS A 58 -6.25 -4.63 -15.13
N ILE A 59 -5.26 -5.52 -15.29
CA ILE A 59 -4.93 -6.54 -14.28
C ILE A 59 -4.49 -5.85 -12.99
N ILE A 60 -3.54 -4.90 -13.05
CA ILE A 60 -3.03 -4.18 -11.88
C ILE A 60 -4.17 -3.44 -11.17
N LYS A 61 -5.04 -2.75 -11.90
CA LYS A 61 -6.19 -2.02 -11.33
C LYS A 61 -7.14 -2.97 -10.62
N LYS A 62 -7.40 -4.14 -11.22
CA LYS A 62 -8.24 -5.16 -10.61
C LYS A 62 -7.63 -5.71 -9.33
N ASP A 63 -6.36 -6.10 -9.36
CA ASP A 63 -5.67 -6.67 -8.19
C ASP A 63 -5.61 -5.67 -7.03
N LEU A 64 -5.37 -4.40 -7.31
CA LEU A 64 -5.40 -3.34 -6.29
C LEU A 64 -6.82 -3.14 -5.74
N ALA A 65 -7.85 -3.12 -6.59
CA ALA A 65 -9.24 -3.00 -6.14
C ALA A 65 -9.66 -4.20 -5.28
N ASP A 66 -9.26 -5.42 -5.66
CA ASP A 66 -9.50 -6.65 -4.88
C ASP A 66 -8.79 -6.59 -3.51
N ALA A 67 -7.65 -5.89 -3.42
CA ALA A 67 -6.97 -5.60 -2.16
C ALA A 67 -7.59 -4.42 -1.38
N GLY A 68 -8.66 -3.80 -1.89
CA GLY A 68 -9.27 -2.61 -1.29
C GLY A 68 -8.44 -1.34 -1.44
N ILE A 69 -7.59 -1.26 -2.48
CA ILE A 69 -6.74 -0.10 -2.78
C ILE A 69 -7.29 0.58 -4.04
N PHE A 70 -7.76 1.81 -3.88
CA PHE A 70 -8.33 2.61 -4.96
C PHE A 70 -7.41 3.80 -5.25
N ILE A 71 -7.06 3.95 -6.53
CA ILE A 71 -6.19 5.02 -7.02
C ILE A 71 -7.04 6.01 -7.83
N ASP A 72 -7.07 7.26 -7.40
CA ASP A 72 -7.89 8.31 -8.02
C ASP A 72 -7.30 8.76 -9.37
N ASN A 73 -5.96 8.87 -9.45
CA ASN A 73 -5.27 9.33 -10.65
C ASN A 73 -4.17 8.36 -11.09
N TRP A 74 -4.28 7.86 -12.31
CA TRP A 74 -3.28 7.01 -12.97
C TRP A 74 -2.46 7.84 -13.93
N ALA A 75 -1.34 8.38 -13.46
CA ALA A 75 -0.44 9.19 -14.24
C ALA A 75 0.43 8.32 -15.16
N SER A 76 0.46 8.67 -16.46
CA SER A 76 1.37 8.04 -17.42
C SER A 76 2.55 8.97 -17.66
N GLU A 77 3.76 8.53 -17.39
CA GLU A 77 4.98 9.30 -17.65
C GLU A 77 5.02 9.78 -19.12
N LYS A 78 4.67 8.91 -20.06
CA LYS A 78 4.65 9.24 -21.49
C LYS A 78 3.75 10.44 -21.82
N SER A 79 2.66 10.65 -21.11
CA SER A 79 1.72 11.75 -21.36
C SER A 79 2.25 13.12 -20.93
N TYR A 80 3.36 13.17 -20.20
CA TYR A 80 3.94 14.41 -19.71
C TYR A 80 5.18 14.87 -20.48
N TYR A 81 5.72 14.06 -21.40
CA TYR A 81 6.93 14.43 -22.16
C TYR A 81 6.75 15.62 -23.12
N ASP A 82 5.53 15.95 -23.52
CA ASP A 82 5.22 17.18 -24.25
C ASP A 82 5.49 18.46 -23.42
N GLN A 83 5.57 18.33 -22.08
CA GLN A 83 5.91 19.43 -21.16
C GLN A 83 7.43 19.54 -20.88
N LEU A 84 8.27 18.72 -21.52
CA LEU A 84 9.72 18.71 -21.28
C LEU A 84 10.34 20.09 -21.55
N GLU A 85 10.04 20.70 -22.69
CA GLU A 85 10.61 21.96 -23.08
C GLU A 85 10.23 23.08 -22.08
N GLN A 86 8.95 23.17 -21.74
CA GLN A 86 8.47 24.13 -20.75
C GLN A 86 9.11 23.92 -19.36
N THR A 87 9.28 22.67 -18.95
CA THR A 87 9.93 22.35 -17.66
C THR A 87 11.40 22.72 -17.68
N LEU A 88 12.11 22.48 -18.79
CA LEU A 88 13.51 22.90 -18.92
C LEU A 88 13.65 24.42 -18.92
N GLU A 89 12.78 25.16 -19.58
CA GLU A 89 12.75 26.63 -19.54
C GLU A 89 12.55 27.16 -18.11
N GLN A 90 11.69 26.50 -17.33
CA GLN A 90 11.48 26.86 -15.92
C GLN A 90 12.74 26.61 -15.09
N LEU A 91 13.42 25.50 -15.29
CA LEU A 91 14.71 25.21 -14.65
C LEU A 91 15.83 26.17 -15.10
N GLU A 92 15.85 26.58 -16.38
CA GLU A 92 16.81 27.56 -16.88
C GLU A 92 16.70 28.91 -16.16
N LYS A 93 15.49 29.33 -15.79
CA LYS A 93 15.25 30.58 -15.02
C LYS A 93 15.84 30.53 -13.63
N SER A 94 16.01 29.36 -13.03
CA SER A 94 16.70 29.23 -11.74
C SER A 94 18.22 29.45 -11.85
N GLY A 95 18.79 29.29 -13.05
CA GLY A 95 20.24 29.29 -13.26
C GLY A 95 20.95 28.02 -12.79
N GLU A 96 20.21 26.99 -12.44
CA GLU A 96 20.73 25.76 -11.82
C GLU A 96 20.81 24.57 -12.78
N ILE A 97 20.59 24.82 -14.07
CA ILE A 97 20.93 23.87 -15.14
C ILE A 97 22.03 24.45 -16.03
N TYR A 98 22.88 23.57 -16.55
CA TYR A 98 23.97 23.95 -17.43
C TYR A 98 24.22 22.89 -18.51
N LYS A 99 24.84 23.32 -19.63
CA LYS A 99 25.22 22.42 -20.72
C LYS A 99 26.72 22.18 -20.70
N LYS A 100 27.11 20.91 -20.81
CA LYS A 100 28.51 20.48 -20.95
C LYS A 100 28.56 19.35 -21.97
N ASP A 101 29.40 19.46 -22.98
CA ASP A 101 29.59 18.48 -24.06
C ASP A 101 28.27 18.02 -24.70
N GLY A 102 27.37 18.96 -24.99
CA GLY A 102 26.05 18.69 -25.55
C GLY A 102 25.01 18.10 -24.59
N THR A 103 25.40 17.80 -23.36
CA THR A 103 24.56 17.19 -22.31
C THR A 103 24.06 18.27 -21.36
N THR A 104 22.78 18.21 -20.99
CA THR A 104 22.18 19.13 -20.02
C THR A 104 22.18 18.50 -18.63
N TYR A 105 22.76 19.21 -17.67
CA TYR A 105 22.88 18.81 -16.27
C TYR A 105 22.05 19.71 -15.36
N ILE A 106 21.57 19.15 -14.24
CA ILE A 106 21.03 19.88 -13.11
C ILE A 106 22.07 19.90 -11.98
N ALA A 107 22.32 21.10 -11.38
CA ALA A 107 23.32 21.31 -10.33
C ALA A 107 22.85 20.80 -8.95
N SER A 108 22.42 19.54 -8.88
CA SER A 108 21.81 18.96 -7.68
C SER A 108 22.75 18.85 -6.48
N THR A 109 24.08 18.91 -6.72
CA THR A 109 25.09 18.98 -5.64
C THR A 109 24.91 20.18 -4.72
N LYS A 110 24.36 21.28 -5.22
CA LYS A 110 24.10 22.50 -4.42
C LYS A 110 23.11 22.26 -3.28
N LEU A 111 22.26 21.24 -3.41
CA LEU A 111 21.24 20.86 -2.43
C LEU A 111 21.40 19.43 -1.89
N GLY A 112 22.65 18.95 -1.85
CA GLY A 112 23.02 17.75 -1.11
C GLY A 112 23.00 16.42 -1.88
N ASP A 113 22.89 16.46 -3.22
CA ASP A 113 23.18 15.26 -4.02
C ASP A 113 24.70 15.01 -4.09
N ASP A 114 25.13 13.79 -4.35
CA ASP A 114 26.55 13.41 -4.43
C ASP A 114 27.21 13.84 -5.75
N SER A 115 26.43 14.09 -6.80
CA SER A 115 26.89 14.57 -8.10
C SER A 115 25.78 15.28 -8.87
N ASP A 116 26.16 16.19 -9.79
CA ASP A 116 25.20 16.78 -10.72
C ASP A 116 24.68 15.75 -11.70
N ARG A 117 23.42 15.87 -12.07
CA ARG A 117 22.72 14.82 -12.82
C ARG A 117 22.37 15.24 -14.24
N VAL A 118 22.50 14.28 -15.14
CA VAL A 118 22.06 14.44 -16.52
C VAL A 118 20.54 14.44 -16.59
N VAL A 119 19.97 15.49 -17.16
CA VAL A 119 18.54 15.61 -17.45
C VAL A 119 18.27 15.28 -18.93
N VAL A 120 19.09 15.86 -19.84
CA VAL A 120 19.01 15.57 -21.28
C VAL A 120 20.38 15.13 -21.78
N ARG A 121 20.43 14.03 -22.48
CA ARG A 121 21.66 13.44 -23.07
C ARG A 121 22.15 14.25 -24.26
N SER A 122 23.39 14.04 -24.66
CA SER A 122 24.01 14.70 -25.83
C SER A 122 23.28 14.42 -27.15
N ASP A 123 22.56 13.32 -27.24
CA ASP A 123 21.72 12.95 -28.40
C ASP A 123 20.29 13.56 -28.35
N GLY A 124 20.01 14.42 -27.37
CA GLY A 124 18.72 15.09 -27.16
C GLY A 124 17.67 14.25 -26.43
N ARG A 125 17.96 13.00 -26.08
CA ARG A 125 17.00 12.15 -25.38
C ARG A 125 16.94 12.49 -23.88
N PRO A 126 15.74 12.67 -23.30
CA PRO A 126 15.59 12.84 -21.85
C PRO A 126 16.02 11.58 -21.10
N THR A 127 16.45 11.76 -19.85
CA THR A 127 16.70 10.68 -18.90
C THR A 127 15.44 10.35 -18.11
N TYR A 128 15.45 9.28 -17.32
CA TYR A 128 14.39 8.99 -16.34
C TYR A 128 14.20 10.14 -15.34
N LEU A 129 15.30 10.80 -14.95
CA LEU A 129 15.22 11.96 -14.06
C LEU A 129 14.43 13.11 -14.71
N ALA A 130 14.55 13.33 -16.01
CA ALA A 130 13.72 14.32 -16.72
C ALA A 130 12.23 13.99 -16.59
N GLY A 131 11.85 12.73 -16.79
CA GLY A 131 10.46 12.28 -16.61
C GLY A 131 9.95 12.54 -15.19
N ASP A 132 10.75 12.22 -14.17
CA ASP A 132 10.42 12.47 -12.77
C ASP A 132 10.30 13.97 -12.46
N ILE A 133 11.17 14.80 -13.00
CA ILE A 133 11.12 16.26 -12.83
C ILE A 133 9.82 16.82 -13.45
N ILE A 134 9.49 16.43 -14.66
CA ILE A 134 8.26 16.86 -15.33
C ILE A 134 7.03 16.43 -14.51
N TYR A 135 6.99 15.17 -14.08
CA TYR A 135 5.88 14.65 -13.28
C TYR A 135 5.72 15.42 -11.97
N HIS A 136 6.83 15.74 -11.27
CA HIS A 136 6.77 16.51 -10.02
C HIS A 136 6.41 17.98 -10.27
N ASN A 137 6.81 18.57 -11.40
CA ASN A 137 6.36 19.90 -11.78
C ASN A 137 4.82 19.95 -11.91
N VAL A 138 4.23 18.98 -12.62
CA VAL A 138 2.75 18.85 -12.72
C VAL A 138 2.11 18.56 -11.36
N LYS A 139 2.72 17.71 -10.55
CA LYS A 139 2.22 17.33 -9.24
C LYS A 139 2.17 18.53 -8.28
N PHE A 140 3.24 19.32 -8.23
CA PHE A 140 3.36 20.48 -7.34
C PHE A 140 2.52 21.69 -7.79
N ALA A 141 2.12 21.74 -9.05
CA ALA A 141 1.18 22.75 -9.54
C ALA A 141 -0.23 22.65 -8.92
N ASN A 142 -0.56 21.53 -8.23
CA ASN A 142 -1.84 21.36 -7.52
C ASN A 142 -1.88 22.05 -6.14
N ASP A 143 -0.78 22.61 -5.67
CA ASP A 143 -0.67 23.38 -4.40
C ASP A 143 -1.23 22.65 -3.16
N PHE A 144 -0.85 21.38 -2.98
CA PHE A 144 -1.11 20.65 -1.74
C PHE A 144 -0.16 21.10 -0.63
N ASP A 145 -0.56 20.92 0.63
CA ASP A 145 0.29 21.19 1.78
C ASP A 145 1.42 20.17 1.91
N THR A 146 1.17 18.92 1.55
CA THR A 146 2.14 17.81 1.63
C THR A 146 1.99 16.88 0.44
N TYR A 147 3.12 16.48 -0.11
CA TYR A 147 3.25 15.47 -1.16
C TYR A 147 4.01 14.27 -0.60
N ILE A 148 3.43 13.08 -0.66
CA ILE A 148 4.04 11.86 -0.13
C ILE A 148 4.38 10.93 -1.27
N ASN A 149 5.68 10.67 -1.46
CA ASN A 149 6.16 9.62 -2.35
C ASN A 149 6.47 8.36 -1.54
N ILE A 150 6.01 7.21 -2.02
CA ILE A 150 6.30 5.90 -1.40
C ILE A 150 7.21 5.15 -2.36
N TRP A 151 8.44 4.88 -1.94
CA TRP A 151 9.49 4.26 -2.77
C TRP A 151 10.09 3.03 -2.12
N GLY A 152 10.69 2.15 -2.92
CA GLY A 152 11.57 1.10 -2.42
C GLY A 152 12.83 1.69 -1.77
N ALA A 153 13.38 1.01 -0.79
CA ALA A 153 14.54 1.48 -0.03
C ALA A 153 15.81 1.67 -0.89
N ASP A 154 15.89 0.98 -2.02
CA ASP A 154 16.94 1.12 -3.03
C ASP A 154 16.96 2.49 -3.72
N HIS A 155 15.87 3.27 -3.63
CA HIS A 155 15.77 4.63 -4.16
C HIS A 155 16.21 5.73 -3.17
N HIS A 156 16.75 5.39 -2.00
CA HIS A 156 17.19 6.40 -0.99
C HIS A 156 18.09 7.49 -1.59
N GLY A 157 19.09 7.12 -2.40
CA GLY A 157 20.00 8.06 -3.04
C GLY A 157 19.35 8.97 -4.11
N TYR A 158 18.06 8.75 -4.42
CA TYR A 158 17.34 9.56 -5.40
C TYR A 158 16.65 10.79 -4.79
N ILE A 159 16.48 10.81 -3.47
CA ILE A 159 15.71 11.84 -2.74
C ILE A 159 16.32 13.23 -2.92
N ALA A 160 17.64 13.36 -2.70
CA ALA A 160 18.32 14.65 -2.74
C ALA A 160 18.20 15.33 -4.11
N ARG A 161 18.41 14.57 -5.22
CA ARG A 161 18.31 15.10 -6.58
C ARG A 161 16.91 15.53 -6.95
N LEU A 162 15.89 14.81 -6.47
CA LEU A 162 14.51 15.18 -6.73
C LEU A 162 14.10 16.42 -5.94
N LYS A 163 14.48 16.52 -4.67
CA LYS A 163 14.25 17.73 -3.87
C LYS A 163 14.96 18.94 -4.48
N ALA A 164 16.19 18.78 -4.95
CA ALA A 164 16.89 19.83 -5.67
C ALA A 164 16.12 20.30 -6.92
N ALA A 165 15.62 19.36 -7.71
CA ALA A 165 14.83 19.71 -8.89
C ALA A 165 13.53 20.46 -8.54
N ILE A 166 12.82 20.05 -7.51
CA ILE A 166 11.60 20.71 -7.01
C ILE A 166 11.91 22.15 -6.56
N ASN A 167 12.99 22.35 -5.80
CA ASN A 167 13.43 23.66 -5.38
C ASN A 167 13.78 24.56 -6.59
N PHE A 168 14.53 24.04 -7.55
CA PHE A 168 14.90 24.78 -8.77
C PHE A 168 13.73 25.08 -9.70
N LEU A 169 12.65 24.32 -9.62
CA LEU A 169 11.38 24.65 -10.24
C LEU A 169 10.62 25.78 -9.53
N GLY A 170 11.10 26.24 -8.38
CA GLY A 170 10.53 27.34 -7.59
C GLY A 170 9.47 26.88 -6.57
N TYR A 171 9.40 25.59 -6.29
CA TYR A 171 8.52 25.05 -5.25
C TYR A 171 9.27 24.83 -3.93
N ASP A 172 8.53 24.70 -2.84
CA ASP A 172 9.06 24.32 -1.53
C ASP A 172 9.28 22.80 -1.47
N GLU A 173 10.53 22.37 -1.54
CA GLU A 173 10.93 20.96 -1.49
C GLU A 173 10.67 20.30 -0.13
N ASN A 174 10.40 21.09 0.93
CA ASN A 174 10.04 20.56 2.24
C ASN A 174 8.61 20.05 2.29
N LYS A 175 7.75 20.44 1.34
CA LYS A 175 6.44 19.85 1.14
C LYS A 175 6.51 18.40 0.64
N LEU A 176 7.68 17.93 0.13
CA LEU A 176 7.87 16.54 -0.27
C LEU A 176 8.37 15.69 0.89
N GLU A 177 7.54 14.75 1.32
CA GLU A 177 7.90 13.63 2.17
C GLU A 177 8.18 12.39 1.32
N VAL A 178 9.24 11.65 1.62
CA VAL A 178 9.53 10.36 0.97
C VAL A 178 9.52 9.26 2.01
N ILE A 179 8.62 8.30 1.85
CA ILE A 179 8.54 7.11 2.68
C ILE A 179 9.25 5.97 1.96
N LEU A 180 10.30 5.44 2.58
CA LEU A 180 11.06 4.31 2.04
C LEU A 180 10.51 2.99 2.61
N MET A 181 10.12 2.08 1.71
CA MET A 181 9.57 0.78 2.06
C MET A 181 10.59 -0.31 1.83
N GLN A 182 10.76 -1.18 2.83
CA GLN A 182 11.64 -2.35 2.73
C GLN A 182 10.97 -3.50 1.97
N MET A 183 11.80 -4.48 1.62
CA MET A 183 11.35 -5.67 0.91
C MET A 183 10.40 -6.52 1.76
N VAL A 184 9.43 -7.13 1.07
CA VAL A 184 8.53 -8.11 1.64
C VAL A 184 8.99 -9.50 1.23
N SER A 185 9.11 -10.42 2.20
CA SER A 185 9.45 -11.82 2.01
C SER A 185 8.28 -12.71 2.41
N LEU A 186 7.99 -13.69 1.57
CA LEU A 186 6.96 -14.68 1.84
C LEU A 186 7.56 -15.96 2.36
N LEU A 187 6.90 -16.55 3.36
CA LEU A 187 7.13 -17.91 3.81
C LEU A 187 5.95 -18.80 3.41
N LYS A 188 6.24 -20.05 3.21
CA LYS A 188 5.26 -21.14 3.11
C LYS A 188 5.81 -22.34 3.88
N ASP A 189 5.02 -22.87 4.79
CA ASP A 189 5.45 -23.92 5.73
C ASP A 189 6.73 -23.53 6.51
N GLY A 190 6.85 -22.27 6.94
CA GLY A 190 8.00 -21.74 7.66
C GLY A 190 9.30 -21.65 6.85
N LYS A 191 9.26 -21.84 5.53
CA LYS A 191 10.44 -21.76 4.64
C LYS A 191 10.31 -20.60 3.68
N PRO A 192 11.42 -19.89 3.37
CA PRO A 192 11.39 -18.80 2.39
C PRO A 192 10.84 -19.27 1.04
N PHE A 193 9.75 -18.63 0.61
CA PHE A 193 9.17 -18.84 -0.71
C PHE A 193 9.95 -17.97 -1.71
N LYS A 194 10.85 -18.59 -2.48
CA LYS A 194 11.67 -17.86 -3.43
C LYS A 194 10.85 -17.36 -4.61
N MET A 195 10.69 -16.06 -4.69
CA MET A 195 10.11 -15.38 -5.83
C MET A 195 11.17 -15.05 -6.88
N SER A 196 11.01 -15.51 -8.11
CA SER A 196 11.86 -15.14 -9.24
C SER A 196 11.03 -14.86 -10.48
N LYS A 197 10.93 -13.59 -10.88
CA LYS A 197 10.26 -13.18 -12.12
C LYS A 197 10.86 -13.87 -13.37
N ARG A 198 12.17 -14.20 -13.34
CA ARG A 198 12.86 -14.87 -14.45
C ARG A 198 12.59 -16.36 -14.53
N ALA A 199 12.35 -17.01 -13.39
CA ALA A 199 12.05 -18.44 -13.32
C ALA A 199 10.57 -18.76 -13.46
N GLY A 200 9.70 -17.74 -13.60
CA GLY A 200 8.24 -17.92 -13.62
C GLY A 200 7.63 -18.30 -12.25
N THR A 201 8.40 -18.13 -11.16
CA THR A 201 7.97 -18.44 -9.78
C THR A 201 7.60 -17.18 -8.99
N SER A 202 7.17 -16.11 -9.66
CA SER A 202 6.63 -14.93 -8.97
C SER A 202 5.26 -15.26 -8.42
N VAL A 203 5.06 -15.00 -7.12
CA VAL A 203 3.74 -15.03 -6.51
C VAL A 203 3.04 -13.72 -6.87
N LEU A 204 1.86 -13.80 -7.45
CA LEU A 204 1.05 -12.65 -7.75
C LEU A 204 0.28 -12.21 -6.50
N MET A 205 -0.03 -10.93 -6.39
CA MET A 205 -0.87 -10.42 -5.30
C MET A 205 -2.26 -11.08 -5.34
N SER A 206 -2.80 -11.34 -6.52
CA SER A 206 -4.06 -12.08 -6.71
C SER A 206 -4.04 -13.47 -6.09
N ASP A 207 -2.91 -14.20 -6.15
CA ASP A 207 -2.79 -15.52 -5.54
C ASP A 207 -2.87 -15.43 -4.02
N ILE A 208 -2.17 -14.45 -3.43
CA ILE A 208 -2.20 -14.20 -1.99
C ILE A 208 -3.62 -13.80 -1.55
N LEU A 209 -4.26 -12.88 -2.29
CA LEU A 209 -5.63 -12.45 -2.00
C LEU A 209 -6.63 -13.61 -2.04
N ALA A 210 -6.47 -14.55 -2.98
CA ALA A 210 -7.30 -15.74 -3.05
C ALA A 210 -7.13 -16.67 -1.85
N GLU A 211 -5.92 -16.69 -1.25
CA GLU A 211 -5.60 -17.56 -0.12
C GLU A 211 -5.98 -16.98 1.25
N ILE A 212 -5.74 -15.70 1.49
CA ILE A 212 -5.92 -15.08 2.82
C ILE A 212 -6.94 -13.94 2.86
N GLY A 213 -7.40 -13.46 1.71
CA GLY A 213 -8.31 -12.32 1.60
C GLY A 213 -7.66 -10.96 1.80
N SER A 214 -8.41 -9.91 1.45
CA SER A 214 -7.93 -8.53 1.52
C SER A 214 -7.68 -8.05 2.95
N ASP A 215 -8.55 -8.42 3.90
CA ASP A 215 -8.44 -7.97 5.30
C ASP A 215 -7.14 -8.44 5.95
N ALA A 216 -6.78 -9.72 5.78
CA ALA A 216 -5.55 -10.28 6.33
C ALA A 216 -4.30 -9.68 5.65
N LEU A 217 -4.35 -9.52 4.31
CA LEU A 217 -3.25 -8.89 3.57
C LEU A 217 -3.02 -7.45 4.02
N ARG A 218 -4.06 -6.64 4.11
CA ARG A 218 -3.97 -5.25 4.59
C ARG A 218 -3.43 -5.17 6.00
N PHE A 219 -3.95 -6.00 6.90
CA PHE A 219 -3.52 -6.04 8.29
C PHE A 219 -2.02 -6.32 8.41
N ILE A 220 -1.53 -7.36 7.72
CA ILE A 220 -0.13 -7.75 7.83
C ILE A 220 0.81 -6.70 7.24
N PHE A 221 0.46 -6.09 6.10
CA PHE A 221 1.26 -5.03 5.50
C PHE A 221 1.35 -3.77 6.38
N ILE A 222 0.27 -3.44 7.10
CA ILE A 222 0.25 -2.30 8.02
C ILE A 222 0.93 -2.64 9.35
N SER A 223 1.05 -3.91 9.72
CA SER A 223 1.56 -4.34 11.04
C SER A 223 3.06 -4.15 11.26
N LYS A 224 3.80 -3.71 10.24
CA LYS A 224 5.24 -3.40 10.34
C LYS A 224 5.52 -1.97 9.91
N ALA A 225 6.54 -1.38 10.51
CA ALA A 225 7.05 -0.10 10.05
C ALA A 225 7.59 -0.23 8.62
N GLY A 226 7.34 0.77 7.76
CA GLY A 226 7.74 0.72 6.35
C GLY A 226 9.25 0.55 6.14
N ASN A 227 10.06 1.04 7.07
CA ASN A 227 11.52 0.90 7.05
C ASN A 227 12.03 -0.45 7.59
N SER A 228 11.15 -1.35 8.00
CA SER A 228 11.48 -2.69 8.48
C SER A 228 11.08 -3.74 7.47
N SER A 229 11.91 -4.76 7.27
CA SER A 229 11.57 -5.90 6.42
C SER A 229 10.35 -6.62 6.97
N LEU A 230 9.39 -6.89 6.10
CA LEU A 230 8.21 -7.70 6.42
C LEU A 230 8.45 -9.14 5.92
N GLU A 231 8.35 -10.07 6.85
CA GLU A 231 8.30 -11.51 6.54
C GLU A 231 7.03 -12.08 7.16
N PHE A 232 6.25 -12.83 6.40
CA PHE A 232 5.05 -13.49 6.89
C PHE A 232 4.80 -14.84 6.21
N ASP A 233 4.20 -15.75 6.98
CA ASP A 233 3.77 -17.06 6.51
C ASP A 233 2.28 -17.02 6.14
N ILE A 234 1.96 -17.43 4.91
CA ILE A 234 0.58 -17.43 4.41
C ILE A 234 -0.29 -18.38 5.24
N ASP A 235 0.25 -19.52 5.68
CA ASP A 235 -0.51 -20.53 6.39
C ASP A 235 -0.89 -20.08 7.82
N GLU A 236 -0.05 -19.21 8.44
CA GLU A 236 -0.40 -18.58 9.72
C GLU A 236 -1.62 -17.67 9.61
N LEU A 237 -1.75 -16.95 8.50
CA LEU A 237 -2.86 -16.01 8.26
C LEU A 237 -4.17 -16.68 7.86
N LYS A 238 -4.15 -17.98 7.54
CA LYS A 238 -5.37 -18.78 7.30
C LYS A 238 -6.00 -19.34 8.57
N LYS A 239 -5.26 -19.36 9.67
CA LYS A 239 -5.74 -19.93 10.93
C LYS A 239 -6.93 -19.15 11.49
N GLN A 240 -7.89 -19.86 12.02
CA GLN A 240 -9.09 -19.31 12.66
C GLN A 240 -8.97 -19.44 14.21
N ASP A 241 -7.86 -18.99 14.74
CA ASP A 241 -7.57 -19.03 16.17
C ASP A 241 -6.80 -17.79 16.62
N SER A 242 -6.42 -17.75 17.90
CA SER A 242 -5.73 -16.61 18.50
C SER A 242 -4.31 -16.37 17.99
N SER A 243 -3.73 -17.29 17.21
CA SER A 243 -2.44 -17.09 16.55
C SER A 243 -2.56 -16.16 15.33
N ASN A 244 -3.74 -16.06 14.73
CA ASN A 244 -4.03 -15.11 13.67
C ASN A 244 -4.56 -13.79 14.27
N PRO A 245 -3.78 -12.70 14.24
CA PRO A 245 -4.14 -11.47 14.94
C PRO A 245 -5.41 -10.82 14.37
N ILE A 246 -5.67 -10.87 13.08
CA ILE A 246 -6.88 -10.28 12.51
C ILE A 246 -8.13 -11.08 12.91
N PHE A 247 -8.02 -12.41 13.00
CA PHE A 247 -9.08 -13.24 13.52
C PHE A 247 -9.37 -12.88 14.98
N TYR A 248 -8.33 -12.78 15.81
CA TYR A 248 -8.44 -12.49 17.24
C TYR A 248 -9.10 -11.13 17.53
N ILE A 249 -8.75 -10.10 16.76
CA ILE A 249 -9.33 -8.75 16.86
C ILE A 249 -10.81 -8.77 16.43
N ASN A 250 -11.13 -9.39 15.30
CA ASN A 250 -12.51 -9.53 14.87
C ASN A 250 -13.36 -10.34 15.84
N TYR A 251 -12.77 -11.35 16.47
CA TYR A 251 -13.43 -12.14 17.50
C TYR A 251 -13.81 -11.29 18.73
N ALA A 252 -12.97 -10.33 19.14
CA ALA A 252 -13.30 -9.38 20.19
C ALA A 252 -14.54 -8.55 19.83
N HIS A 253 -14.58 -7.97 18.62
CA HIS A 253 -15.70 -7.17 18.16
C HIS A 253 -17.00 -8.00 18.05
N ALA A 254 -16.96 -9.16 17.40
CA ALA A 254 -18.10 -10.06 17.27
C ALA A 254 -18.61 -10.57 18.63
N ARG A 255 -17.70 -10.79 19.59
CA ARG A 255 -18.05 -11.20 20.96
C ARG A 255 -18.86 -10.12 21.67
N VAL A 256 -18.51 -8.84 21.52
CA VAL A 256 -19.31 -7.74 22.08
C VAL A 256 -20.72 -7.76 21.50
N ASN A 257 -20.87 -7.91 20.20
CA ASN A 257 -22.19 -7.96 19.56
C ASN A 257 -23.03 -9.16 20.05
N GLN A 258 -22.39 -10.32 20.25
CA GLN A 258 -23.07 -11.49 20.83
C GLN A 258 -23.53 -11.25 22.28
N ILE A 259 -22.75 -10.50 23.08
CA ILE A 259 -23.12 -10.15 24.46
C ILE A 259 -24.34 -9.24 24.47
N PHE A 260 -24.37 -8.23 23.61
CA PHE A 260 -25.55 -7.34 23.43
C PHE A 260 -26.79 -8.15 23.01
N ALA A 261 -26.66 -9.04 22.02
CA ALA A 261 -27.75 -9.90 21.59
C ALA A 261 -28.28 -10.80 22.72
N LYS A 262 -27.39 -11.36 23.57
CA LYS A 262 -27.79 -12.16 24.73
C LYS A 262 -28.46 -11.33 25.83
N ALA A 263 -28.07 -10.08 26.00
CA ALA A 263 -28.70 -9.16 26.95
C ALA A 263 -30.03 -8.61 26.43
N GLY A 264 -30.36 -8.81 25.16
CA GLY A 264 -31.56 -8.24 24.52
C GLY A 264 -31.52 -6.71 24.43
N LYS A 265 -30.31 -6.13 24.34
CA LYS A 265 -30.06 -4.68 24.32
C LYS A 265 -29.23 -4.27 23.13
N SER A 266 -29.26 -2.99 22.81
CA SER A 266 -28.42 -2.34 21.80
C SER A 266 -27.44 -1.36 22.46
N PRO A 267 -26.39 -0.90 21.76
CA PRO A 267 -25.50 0.16 22.26
C PRO A 267 -26.23 1.46 22.62
N GLU A 268 -27.32 1.77 21.95
CA GLU A 268 -28.16 2.95 22.17
C GLU A 268 -28.86 2.88 23.53
N ASP A 269 -29.29 1.70 23.96
CA ASP A 269 -29.99 1.51 25.23
C ASP A 269 -29.10 1.84 26.45
N VAL A 270 -27.78 1.70 26.28
CA VAL A 270 -26.80 1.98 27.34
C VAL A 270 -26.02 3.28 27.12
N ALA A 271 -26.35 4.04 26.07
CA ALA A 271 -25.59 5.23 25.68
C ALA A 271 -25.40 6.25 26.81
N ASN A 272 -26.39 6.43 27.67
CA ASN A 272 -26.40 7.38 28.76
C ASN A 272 -26.06 6.79 30.13
N VAL A 273 -25.67 5.52 30.18
CA VAL A 273 -25.32 4.86 31.45
C VAL A 273 -24.01 5.45 32.00
N SER A 274 -23.95 5.68 33.30
CA SER A 274 -22.75 6.16 33.99
C SER A 274 -21.71 5.03 34.10
N LEU A 275 -20.44 5.36 33.95
CA LEU A 275 -19.29 4.45 34.14
C LEU A 275 -18.58 4.70 35.49
N ALA A 276 -19.23 5.35 36.46
CA ALA A 276 -18.59 5.78 37.70
C ALA A 276 -18.23 4.63 38.63
N ASN A 277 -18.94 3.48 38.54
CA ASN A 277 -18.74 2.35 39.45
C ASN A 277 -17.93 1.19 38.87
N LEU A 278 -17.27 1.42 37.73
CA LEU A 278 -16.37 0.42 37.15
C LEU A 278 -15.28 0.02 38.14
N SER A 279 -14.96 -1.27 38.16
CA SER A 279 -13.77 -1.77 38.83
C SER A 279 -12.49 -1.13 38.24
N ASP A 280 -11.39 -1.22 38.96
CA ASP A 280 -10.12 -0.66 38.45
C ASP A 280 -9.69 -1.33 37.13
N ASP A 281 -9.92 -2.63 36.97
CA ASP A 281 -9.69 -3.31 35.68
C ASP A 281 -10.64 -2.81 34.61
N GLY A 282 -11.89 -2.53 34.92
CA GLY A 282 -12.85 -1.90 33.96
C GLY A 282 -12.43 -0.49 33.57
N LYS A 283 -11.93 0.32 34.52
CA LYS A 283 -11.36 1.64 34.24
C LYS A 283 -10.12 1.56 33.35
N ASN A 284 -9.24 0.59 33.59
CA ASN A 284 -8.06 0.38 32.76
C ASN A 284 -8.44 0.02 31.32
N LEU A 285 -9.42 -0.89 31.15
CA LEU A 285 -9.92 -1.25 29.82
C LEU A 285 -10.56 -0.05 29.10
N LEU A 286 -11.36 0.76 29.84
CA LEU A 286 -11.94 1.98 29.29
C LEU A 286 -10.87 2.97 28.87
N PHE A 287 -9.87 3.20 29.73
CA PHE A 287 -8.75 4.10 29.42
C PHE A 287 -8.00 3.64 28.18
N GLU A 288 -7.67 2.36 28.06
CA GLU A 288 -7.01 1.80 26.88
C GLU A 288 -7.87 2.02 25.61
N ALA A 289 -9.18 1.77 25.67
CA ALA A 289 -10.06 2.02 24.53
C ALA A 289 -10.08 3.52 24.11
N LEU A 290 -10.00 4.43 25.08
CA LEU A 290 -10.04 5.88 24.87
C LEU A 290 -8.67 6.47 24.43
N THR A 291 -7.56 5.71 24.46
CA THR A 291 -6.26 6.17 23.93
C THR A 291 -6.18 6.15 22.40
N MET A 292 -7.20 5.66 21.71
CA MET A 292 -7.19 5.58 20.25
C MET A 292 -6.86 6.92 19.55
N PRO A 293 -7.41 8.08 19.96
CA PRO A 293 -7.07 9.36 19.33
C PRO A 293 -5.57 9.67 19.37
N GLU A 294 -4.91 9.43 20.51
CA GLU A 294 -3.47 9.64 20.66
C GLU A 294 -2.66 8.67 19.76
N VAL A 295 -3.11 7.41 19.67
CA VAL A 295 -2.48 6.42 18.78
C VAL A 295 -2.58 6.86 17.31
N LEU A 296 -3.74 7.41 16.90
CA LEU A 296 -3.95 7.90 15.54
C LEU A 296 -3.11 9.15 15.25
N GLU A 297 -3.05 10.09 16.19
CA GLU A 297 -2.21 11.29 16.06
C GLU A 297 -0.73 10.93 15.95
N ASP A 298 -0.26 10.03 16.78
CA ASP A 298 1.10 9.49 16.73
C ASP A 298 1.40 8.77 15.40
N ALA A 299 0.47 7.92 14.93
CA ALA A 299 0.60 7.22 13.66
C ALA A 299 0.68 8.20 12.48
N LEU A 300 -0.13 9.26 12.51
CA LEU A 300 -0.14 10.32 11.51
C LEU A 300 1.18 11.10 11.51
N ASN A 301 1.58 11.64 12.67
CA ASN A 301 2.73 12.52 12.78
C ASN A 301 4.06 11.81 12.48
N GLN A 302 4.16 10.53 12.84
CA GLN A 302 5.37 9.74 12.63
C GLN A 302 5.34 8.89 11.37
N ARG A 303 4.23 8.91 10.60
CA ARG A 303 3.98 7.98 9.48
C ARG A 303 4.16 6.49 9.89
N SER A 304 3.80 6.18 11.14
CA SER A 304 4.04 4.89 11.80
C SER A 304 2.75 4.10 11.93
N LEU A 305 2.20 3.64 10.80
CA LEU A 305 0.88 3.00 10.73
C LEU A 305 0.77 1.72 11.57
N HIS A 306 1.88 1.03 11.84
CA HIS A 306 1.93 -0.20 12.64
C HIS A 306 1.46 0.01 14.10
N LYS A 307 1.43 1.24 14.60
CA LYS A 307 0.88 1.55 15.92
C LYS A 307 -0.61 1.19 16.04
N ILE A 308 -1.36 1.24 14.93
CA ILE A 308 -2.80 0.91 14.94
C ILE A 308 -3.04 -0.59 15.13
N PRO A 309 -2.42 -1.51 14.36
CA PRO A 309 -2.48 -2.95 14.66
C PRO A 309 -1.99 -3.32 16.05
N ASP A 310 -0.94 -2.68 16.56
CA ASP A 310 -0.42 -2.96 17.90
C ASP A 310 -1.41 -2.55 18.99
N TYR A 311 -2.03 -1.37 18.87
CA TYR A 311 -3.13 -0.94 19.71
C TYR A 311 -4.30 -1.93 19.69
N LEU A 312 -4.74 -2.36 18.50
CA LEU A 312 -5.84 -3.31 18.36
C LEU A 312 -5.57 -4.67 19.01
N LYS A 313 -4.34 -5.18 18.87
CA LYS A 313 -3.93 -6.42 19.55
C LYS A 313 -3.98 -6.29 21.07
N SER A 314 -3.45 -5.18 21.61
CA SER A 314 -3.45 -4.89 23.03
C SER A 314 -4.88 -4.78 23.57
N LEU A 315 -5.71 -3.90 22.96
CA LEU A 315 -7.09 -3.69 23.38
C LEU A 315 -7.92 -4.98 23.33
N SER A 316 -7.74 -5.80 22.28
CA SER A 316 -8.45 -7.08 22.15
C SER A 316 -8.02 -8.07 23.24
N ALA A 317 -6.73 -8.13 23.58
CA ALA A 317 -6.23 -8.98 24.65
C ALA A 317 -6.77 -8.55 26.01
N SER A 318 -6.76 -7.25 26.31
CA SER A 318 -7.32 -6.68 27.54
C SER A 318 -8.83 -6.94 27.65
N PHE A 319 -9.57 -6.78 26.54
CA PHE A 319 -10.99 -7.10 26.50
C PHE A 319 -11.26 -8.59 26.78
N HIS A 320 -10.56 -9.51 26.12
CA HIS A 320 -10.77 -10.95 26.31
C HIS A 320 -10.45 -11.37 27.76
N LYS A 321 -9.38 -10.84 28.34
CA LYS A 321 -9.03 -11.09 29.74
C LYS A 321 -10.15 -10.60 30.64
N PHE A 322 -10.56 -9.34 30.51
CA PHE A 322 -11.61 -8.76 31.33
C PHE A 322 -12.94 -9.52 31.22
N TYR A 323 -13.35 -9.87 29.98
CA TYR A 323 -14.57 -10.63 29.75
C TYR A 323 -14.55 -12.03 30.39
N ASN A 324 -13.44 -12.71 30.36
CA ASN A 324 -13.31 -14.05 30.97
C ASN A 324 -13.42 -14.02 32.51
N GLU A 325 -13.05 -12.92 33.11
CA GLU A 325 -13.05 -12.74 34.58
C GLU A 325 -14.36 -12.12 35.09
N ASN A 326 -15.21 -11.58 34.21
CA ASN A 326 -16.40 -10.85 34.61
C ASN A 326 -17.68 -11.39 33.95
N ARG A 327 -18.67 -11.73 34.77
CA ARG A 327 -20.02 -12.04 34.28
C ARG A 327 -20.72 -10.75 33.93
N VAL A 328 -21.26 -10.65 32.70
CA VAL A 328 -21.96 -9.46 32.18
C VAL A 328 -23.46 -9.65 32.27
N VAL A 329 -24.02 -10.54 31.46
CA VAL A 329 -25.46 -10.74 31.34
C VAL A 329 -26.04 -11.26 32.64
N GLY A 330 -27.06 -10.54 33.17
CA GLY A 330 -27.69 -10.86 34.44
C GLY A 330 -26.86 -10.46 35.69
N SER A 331 -25.82 -9.65 35.57
CA SER A 331 -25.09 -9.07 36.70
C SER A 331 -25.76 -7.77 37.17
N GLN A 332 -25.41 -7.32 38.38
CA GLN A 332 -25.96 -6.07 38.92
C GLN A 332 -25.51 -4.81 38.15
N ASN A 333 -24.34 -4.90 37.52
CA ASN A 333 -23.74 -3.80 36.74
C ASN A 333 -23.77 -4.09 35.23
N GLU A 334 -24.75 -4.87 34.74
CA GLU A 334 -24.89 -5.28 33.35
C GLU A 334 -24.81 -4.07 32.38
N ASP A 335 -25.59 -3.03 32.64
CA ASP A 335 -25.68 -1.86 31.76
C ASP A 335 -24.34 -1.09 31.70
N GLU A 336 -23.66 -0.97 32.82
CA GLU A 336 -22.36 -0.32 32.90
C GLU A 336 -21.29 -1.12 32.12
N LEU A 337 -21.28 -2.46 32.24
CA LEU A 337 -20.38 -3.31 31.50
C LEU A 337 -20.71 -3.34 30.00
N LEU A 338 -21.98 -3.34 29.63
CA LEU A 338 -22.39 -3.22 28.24
C LEU A 338 -21.94 -1.87 27.64
N LYS A 339 -22.06 -0.78 28.40
CA LYS A 339 -21.55 0.53 27.96
C LYS A 339 -20.03 0.50 27.77
N LEU A 340 -19.27 -0.04 28.71
CA LEU A 340 -17.82 -0.23 28.56
C LEU A 340 -17.50 -1.01 27.27
N PHE A 341 -18.20 -2.11 27.02
CA PHE A 341 -17.95 -2.95 25.84
C PHE A 341 -18.35 -2.28 24.54
N SER A 342 -19.39 -1.42 24.56
CA SER A 342 -19.73 -0.62 23.39
C SER A 342 -18.60 0.33 22.98
N VAL A 343 -17.89 0.92 23.95
CA VAL A 343 -16.74 1.80 23.70
C VAL A 343 -15.59 0.98 23.09
N VAL A 344 -15.28 -0.20 23.66
CA VAL A 344 -14.25 -1.11 23.13
C VAL A 344 -14.55 -1.52 21.69
N ALA A 345 -15.79 -1.96 21.41
CA ALA A 345 -16.20 -2.36 20.08
C ALA A 345 -16.14 -1.19 19.07
N LEU A 346 -16.52 0.01 19.49
CA LEU A 346 -16.43 1.21 18.65
C LEU A 346 -14.97 1.54 18.31
N SER A 347 -14.07 1.48 19.28
CA SER A 347 -12.64 1.72 19.06
C SER A 347 -12.03 0.69 18.10
N ILE A 348 -12.35 -0.60 18.26
CA ILE A 348 -11.92 -1.66 17.34
C ILE A 348 -12.47 -1.39 15.93
N LYS A 349 -13.76 -1.11 15.81
CA LYS A 349 -14.42 -0.87 14.52
C LYS A 349 -13.84 0.32 13.78
N VAL A 350 -13.63 1.44 14.47
CA VAL A 350 -13.05 2.66 13.87
C VAL A 350 -11.61 2.40 13.41
N ALA A 351 -10.78 1.79 14.25
CA ALA A 351 -9.39 1.50 13.92
C ALA A 351 -9.27 0.51 12.73
N LEU A 352 -10.09 -0.56 12.68
CA LEU A 352 -10.15 -1.46 11.53
C LEU A 352 -10.59 -0.74 10.26
N ASN A 353 -11.64 0.09 10.34
CA ASN A 353 -12.13 0.83 9.17
C ASN A 353 -11.09 1.79 8.60
N LEU A 354 -10.29 2.46 9.45
CA LEU A 354 -9.19 3.32 9.02
C LEU A 354 -8.10 2.53 8.25
N MET A 355 -7.92 1.25 8.56
CA MET A 355 -7.05 0.36 7.79
C MET A 355 -7.72 -0.20 6.54
N GLY A 356 -8.97 0.16 6.24
CA GLY A 356 -9.77 -0.40 5.14
C GLY A 356 -10.19 -1.85 5.38
N ILE A 357 -10.30 -2.26 6.65
CA ILE A 357 -10.73 -3.60 7.08
C ILE A 357 -12.11 -3.48 7.71
N LYS A 358 -13.04 -4.33 7.30
CA LYS A 358 -14.39 -4.34 7.87
C LYS A 358 -14.42 -5.13 9.18
N ALA A 359 -14.85 -4.50 10.26
CA ALA A 359 -15.11 -5.21 11.51
C ALA A 359 -16.25 -6.23 11.32
N LYS A 360 -16.05 -7.46 11.77
CA LYS A 360 -17.06 -8.54 11.67
C LYS A 360 -18.00 -8.49 12.85
N ASP A 361 -19.29 -8.39 12.57
CA ASP A 361 -20.33 -8.40 13.61
C ASP A 361 -20.61 -9.81 14.14
N ILE A 362 -20.38 -10.82 13.32
CA ILE A 362 -20.55 -12.25 13.62
C ILE A 362 -19.33 -13.01 13.11
N MET A 363 -18.84 -13.94 13.87
CA MET A 363 -17.84 -14.92 13.45
C MET A 363 -18.51 -16.30 13.43
N GLU A 364 -18.43 -16.98 12.30
CA GLU A 364 -18.84 -18.39 12.20
C GLU A 364 -17.80 -19.23 12.97
N ASN A 365 -18.31 -20.19 13.75
CA ASN A 365 -17.49 -21.13 14.52
C ASN A 365 -16.87 -22.20 13.61
#